data_7fc2a545dd7c96464916e3e6411cb228
#
_entry.id   7fc2a545dd7c96464916e3e6411cb228
#
_cell.length_a   1.000
_cell.length_b   1.000
_cell.length_c   1.000
_cell.angle_alpha   90.00
_cell.angle_beta   90.00
_cell.angle_gamma   90.00
#
_symmetry.space_group_name_H-M   'P 1'
#
loop_
_entity.id
_entity.type
_entity.pdbx_description
1 polymer ?
#
loop_
_entity_poly.entity_id
_entity_poly.type
_entity_poly.pdbx_seq_one_letter_code
_entity_poly.pdbx_strand_id
1 'polypeptide(L)'
;MSPAPVKPAISKSLLDQIDVRVGTIRSVTDVPDANKLVALRVTFGDHERTIVAGIKLERADVQELVGRQALFVVNLEPRKMRGVTSEGMLFDLGFADGIKPALSVPEVAVPDGTRAG
;
A
#
# COMPACT_ATOMS: atom_id res chain seq x y z
N MET A 1 -10.91 -9.45 21.20
CA MET A 1 -9.53 -9.30 20.75
C MET A 1 -8.94 -8.01 21.30
N SER A 2 -7.77 -8.11 21.92
CA SER A 2 -7.08 -6.93 22.42
C SER A 2 -6.21 -6.33 21.33
N PRO A 3 -6.14 -5.00 21.26
CA PRO A 3 -5.20 -4.38 20.31
C PRO A 3 -3.75 -4.69 20.67
N ALA A 4 -2.87 -4.63 19.69
CA ALA A 4 -1.44 -4.80 19.91
C ALA A 4 -0.91 -3.71 20.85
N PRO A 5 0.13 -4.00 21.64
CA PRO A 5 0.76 -2.96 22.45
C PRO A 5 1.32 -1.82 21.59
N VAL A 6 1.28 -0.62 22.16
CA VAL A 6 1.89 0.55 21.47
C VAL A 6 3.39 0.33 21.35
N LYS A 7 3.93 0.58 20.16
CA LYS A 7 5.37 0.48 19.91
C LYS A 7 6.14 1.53 20.72
N PRO A 8 7.44 1.32 20.95
CA PRO A 8 8.27 2.32 21.62
C PRO A 8 8.16 3.70 20.96
N ALA A 9 8.25 4.74 21.78
CA ALA A 9 8.17 6.12 21.30
C ALA A 9 9.32 6.43 20.33
N ILE A 10 9.01 7.19 19.30
CA ILE A 10 10.01 7.72 18.35
C ILE A 10 9.92 9.25 18.34
N SER A 11 10.97 9.89 17.83
CA SER A 11 10.97 11.35 17.70
C SER A 11 10.04 11.78 16.56
N LYS A 12 9.52 13.00 16.67
CA LYS A 12 8.74 13.61 15.59
C LYS A 12 9.58 13.71 14.30
N SER A 13 10.86 14.01 14.43
CA SER A 13 11.76 14.12 13.28
C SER A 13 11.95 12.79 12.57
N LEU A 14 11.92 11.66 13.28
CA LEU A 14 11.98 10.35 12.64
C LEU A 14 10.68 10.07 11.87
N LEU A 15 9.53 10.38 12.44
CA LEU A 15 8.24 10.25 11.74
C LEU A 15 8.22 11.11 10.48
N ASP A 16 8.77 12.32 10.53
CA ASP A 16 8.78 13.25 9.40
C ASP A 16 9.60 12.75 8.21
N GLN A 17 10.42 11.73 8.39
CA GLN A 17 11.18 11.10 7.31
C GLN A 17 10.33 10.12 6.49
N ILE A 18 9.16 9.73 6.97
CA ILE A 18 8.30 8.78 6.28
C ILE A 18 7.34 9.55 5.38
N ASP A 19 7.37 9.23 4.07
CA ASP A 19 6.52 9.89 3.08
C ASP A 19 5.37 8.94 2.72
N VAL A 20 4.17 9.26 3.21
CA VAL A 20 2.93 8.52 2.92
C VAL A 20 2.06 9.38 2.02
N ARG A 21 1.63 8.82 0.89
CA ARG A 21 0.81 9.54 -0.09
C ARG A 21 -0.38 8.74 -0.52
N VAL A 22 -1.41 9.47 -0.94
CA VAL A 22 -2.58 8.88 -1.59
C VAL A 22 -2.27 8.66 -3.06
N GLY A 23 -2.60 7.47 -3.55
CA GLY A 23 -2.52 7.15 -4.97
C GLY A 23 -3.75 6.38 -5.42
N THR A 24 -4.03 6.42 -6.72
CA THR A 24 -5.10 5.64 -7.33
C THR A 24 -4.54 4.39 -7.98
N ILE A 25 -5.13 3.25 -7.66
CA ILE A 25 -4.75 1.97 -8.26
C ILE A 25 -5.29 1.94 -9.69
N ARG A 26 -4.38 1.88 -10.67
CA ARG A 26 -4.71 1.90 -12.09
C ARG A 26 -4.91 0.50 -12.67
N SER A 27 -4.13 -0.46 -12.20
CA SER A 27 -4.24 -1.84 -12.63
C SER A 27 -3.75 -2.79 -11.55
N VAL A 28 -4.22 -4.02 -11.61
CA VAL A 28 -3.80 -5.10 -10.73
C VAL A 28 -3.46 -6.29 -11.62
N THR A 29 -2.23 -6.77 -11.54
CA THR A 29 -1.75 -7.91 -12.33
C THR A 29 -1.14 -8.97 -11.44
N ASP A 30 -1.20 -10.22 -11.87
CA ASP A 30 -0.56 -11.32 -11.15
C ASP A 30 0.96 -11.20 -11.22
N VAL A 31 1.63 -11.59 -10.14
CA VAL A 31 3.08 -11.77 -10.12
C VAL A 31 3.37 -13.22 -10.47
N PRO A 32 4.22 -13.51 -11.48
CA PRO A 32 4.54 -14.88 -11.88
C PRO A 32 5.08 -15.70 -10.71
N ASP A 33 4.64 -16.95 -10.61
CA ASP A 33 5.08 -17.91 -9.58
C ASP A 33 4.80 -17.46 -8.14
N ALA A 34 3.83 -16.59 -7.93
CA ALA A 34 3.43 -16.11 -6.61
C ALA A 34 1.93 -16.26 -6.40
N ASN A 35 1.54 -16.99 -5.34
CA ASN A 35 0.13 -17.25 -5.06
C ASN A 35 -0.57 -16.09 -4.35
N LYS A 36 0.18 -15.29 -3.61
CA LYS A 36 -0.37 -14.24 -2.73
C LYS A 36 -0.09 -12.83 -3.22
N LEU A 37 0.81 -12.66 -4.20
CA LEU A 37 1.28 -11.37 -4.64
C LEU A 37 0.55 -10.89 -5.87
N VAL A 38 0.23 -9.60 -5.88
CA VAL A 38 -0.19 -8.88 -7.08
C VAL A 38 0.70 -7.65 -7.25
N ALA A 39 0.86 -7.22 -8.49
CA ALA A 39 1.53 -5.97 -8.82
C ALA A 39 0.45 -4.91 -9.07
N LEU A 40 0.49 -3.86 -8.27
CA LEU A 40 -0.38 -2.71 -8.42
C LEU A 40 0.35 -1.64 -9.23
N ARG A 41 -0.29 -1.12 -10.25
CA ARG A 41 0.18 0.09 -10.90
C ARG A 41 -0.59 1.26 -10.33
N VAL A 42 0.12 2.20 -9.70
CA VAL A 42 -0.48 3.28 -8.90
C VAL A 42 -0.02 4.62 -9.41
N THR A 43 -0.96 5.53 -9.65
CA THR A 43 -0.63 6.92 -10.00
C THR A 43 -0.62 7.80 -8.77
N PHE A 44 0.40 8.67 -8.69
CA PHE A 44 0.53 9.69 -7.65
C PHE A 44 0.40 11.10 -8.23
N GLY A 45 -0.24 11.20 -9.39
CA GLY A 45 -0.52 12.47 -10.06
C GLY A 45 0.49 12.76 -11.17
N ASP A 46 1.73 13.02 -10.81
CA ASP A 46 2.79 13.37 -11.75
C ASP A 46 3.65 12.16 -12.17
N HIS A 47 3.46 11.01 -11.57
CA HIS A 47 4.19 9.78 -11.91
C HIS A 47 3.41 8.55 -11.45
N GLU A 48 3.82 7.39 -11.95
CA GLU A 48 3.28 6.11 -11.55
C GLU A 48 4.38 5.22 -10.98
N ARG A 49 3.97 4.29 -10.10
CA ARG A 49 4.85 3.29 -9.51
C ARG A 49 4.23 1.92 -9.57
N THR A 50 5.07 0.89 -9.60
CA THR A 50 4.64 -0.49 -9.38
C THR A 50 4.86 -0.83 -7.91
N ILE A 51 3.81 -1.30 -7.26
CA ILE A 51 3.85 -1.68 -5.85
C ILE A 51 3.32 -3.10 -5.73
N VAL A 52 4.16 -4.00 -5.22
CA VAL A 52 3.81 -5.40 -5.02
C VAL A 52 3.18 -5.54 -3.64
N ALA A 53 2.04 -6.21 -3.57
CA ALA A 53 1.31 -6.41 -2.32
C ALA A 53 0.80 -7.84 -2.20
N GLY A 54 0.86 -8.39 -0.99
CA GLY A 54 0.44 -9.74 -0.69
C GLY A 54 -1.06 -9.86 -0.42
N ILE A 55 -1.90 -9.33 -1.28
CA ILE A 55 -3.33 -9.17 -1.05
C ILE A 55 -4.21 -9.99 -1.99
N LYS A 56 -3.62 -10.83 -2.83
CA LYS A 56 -4.38 -11.56 -3.86
C LYS A 56 -5.49 -12.44 -3.27
N LEU A 57 -5.23 -13.09 -2.14
CA LEU A 57 -6.16 -14.02 -1.52
C LEU A 57 -7.08 -13.37 -0.48
N GLU A 58 -6.97 -12.07 -0.28
CA GLU A 58 -7.74 -11.35 0.75
C GLU A 58 -9.13 -10.95 0.26
N ARG A 59 -9.38 -11.09 -1.04
CA ARG A 59 -10.63 -10.68 -1.67
C ARG A 59 -11.09 -11.72 -2.66
N ALA A 60 -12.41 -11.80 -2.88
CA ALA A 60 -12.97 -12.69 -3.90
C ALA A 60 -12.49 -12.30 -5.30
N ASP A 61 -12.40 -10.99 -5.57
CA ASP A 61 -11.90 -10.45 -6.83
C ASP A 61 -11.02 -9.24 -6.56
N VAL A 62 -9.72 -9.41 -6.72
CA VAL A 62 -8.74 -8.34 -6.48
C VAL A 62 -8.87 -7.22 -7.51
N GLN A 63 -9.49 -7.46 -8.66
CA GLN A 63 -9.73 -6.42 -9.67
C GLN A 63 -10.70 -5.34 -9.19
N GLU A 64 -11.45 -5.58 -8.13
CA GLU A 64 -12.32 -4.56 -7.53
C GLU A 64 -11.54 -3.36 -6.99
N LEU A 65 -10.23 -3.51 -6.80
CA LEU A 65 -9.36 -2.43 -6.31
C LEU A 65 -9.04 -1.39 -7.38
N VAL A 66 -9.23 -1.71 -8.66
CA VAL A 66 -8.93 -0.78 -9.75
C VAL A 66 -9.82 0.46 -9.64
N GLY A 67 -9.22 1.63 -9.71
CA GLY A 67 -9.90 2.92 -9.58
C GLY A 67 -10.02 3.43 -8.15
N ARG A 68 -9.63 2.66 -7.14
CA ARG A 68 -9.72 3.07 -5.74
C ARG A 68 -8.46 3.81 -5.31
N GLN A 69 -8.66 4.79 -4.43
CA GLN A 69 -7.56 5.46 -3.76
C GLN A 69 -7.18 4.71 -2.49
N ALA A 70 -5.89 4.70 -2.19
CA ALA A 70 -5.36 4.14 -0.96
C ALA A 70 -4.09 4.90 -0.56
N LEU A 71 -3.60 4.63 0.66
CA LEU A 71 -2.37 5.23 1.17
C LEU A 71 -1.20 4.29 0.93
N PHE A 72 -0.06 4.88 0.53
CA PHE A 72 1.16 4.14 0.23
C PHE A 72 2.36 4.84 0.85
N VAL A 73 3.28 4.06 1.40
CA VAL A 73 4.61 4.57 1.77
C VAL A 73 5.45 4.60 0.50
N VAL A 74 5.92 5.78 0.10
CA VAL A 74 6.56 5.96 -1.21
C VAL A 74 8.07 6.14 -1.16
N ASN A 75 8.65 6.40 0.00
CA ASN A 75 10.09 6.63 0.12
C ASN A 75 10.85 5.47 0.75
N LEU A 76 10.46 4.26 0.41
CA LEU A 76 11.20 3.05 0.75
C LEU A 76 12.16 2.70 -0.37
N GLU A 77 13.28 2.06 -0.04
CA GLU A 77 14.19 1.51 -1.04
C GLU A 77 13.43 0.50 -1.92
N PRO A 78 13.63 0.52 -3.24
CA PRO A 78 13.00 -0.46 -4.12
C PRO A 78 13.37 -1.88 -3.72
N ARG A 79 12.39 -2.79 -3.80
CA ARG A 79 12.57 -4.17 -3.39
C ARG A 79 12.13 -5.12 -4.52
N LYS A 80 12.99 -6.03 -4.91
CA LYS A 80 12.67 -7.03 -5.92
C LYS A 80 11.95 -8.21 -5.27
N MET A 81 10.76 -8.52 -5.77
CA MET A 81 9.90 -9.58 -5.26
C MET A 81 9.45 -10.45 -6.43
N ARG A 82 9.92 -11.71 -6.49
CA ARG A 82 9.59 -12.64 -7.56
C ARG A 82 9.80 -12.06 -8.97
N GLY A 83 10.90 -11.31 -9.16
CA GLY A 83 11.25 -10.71 -10.43
C GLY A 83 10.58 -9.36 -10.73
N VAL A 84 9.69 -8.90 -9.87
CA VAL A 84 9.03 -7.59 -9.99
C VAL A 84 9.58 -6.64 -8.95
N THR A 85 10.00 -5.45 -9.37
CA THR A 85 10.50 -4.43 -8.45
C THR A 85 9.34 -3.63 -7.87
N SER A 86 9.22 -3.66 -6.52
CA SER A 86 8.24 -2.85 -5.80
C SER A 86 8.87 -1.52 -5.39
N GLU A 87 8.19 -0.43 -5.71
CA GLU A 87 8.68 0.94 -5.48
C GLU A 87 7.89 1.64 -4.37
N GLY A 88 7.46 0.89 -3.39
CA GLY A 88 6.71 1.40 -2.25
C GLY A 88 5.97 0.29 -1.53
N MET A 89 5.12 0.67 -0.60
CA MET A 89 4.35 -0.28 0.20
C MET A 89 2.91 0.19 0.37
N LEU A 90 1.96 -0.70 0.12
CA LEU A 90 0.57 -0.45 0.48
C LEU A 90 0.45 -0.37 2.00
N PHE A 91 -0.12 0.70 2.50
CA PHE A 91 -0.31 0.92 3.93
C PHE A 91 -1.69 0.40 4.34
N ASP A 92 -1.83 -0.93 4.45
CA ASP A 92 -3.12 -1.53 4.74
C ASP A 92 -3.41 -1.62 6.25
N LEU A 93 -4.61 -2.03 6.58
CA LEU A 93 -5.09 -2.12 7.96
C LEU A 93 -5.30 -3.58 8.35
N GLY A 94 -4.68 -4.00 9.45
CA GLY A 94 -5.02 -5.25 10.10
C GLY A 94 -4.15 -6.45 9.76
N PHE A 95 -3.31 -6.39 8.73
CA PHE A 95 -2.48 -7.53 8.37
C PHE A 95 -1.58 -7.98 9.54
N ALA A 96 -0.91 -7.03 10.20
CA ALA A 96 -0.02 -7.34 11.32
C ALA A 96 -0.77 -7.84 12.56
N ASP A 97 -2.05 -7.57 12.67
CA ASP A 97 -2.88 -8.00 13.78
C ASP A 97 -3.62 -9.31 13.50
N GLY A 98 -3.38 -9.93 12.35
CA GLY A 98 -3.97 -11.20 11.98
C GLY A 98 -5.45 -11.13 11.63
N ILE A 99 -5.99 -9.96 11.35
CA ILE A 99 -7.37 -9.80 10.90
C ILE A 99 -7.39 -9.61 9.38
N LYS A 100 -8.55 -9.80 8.76
CA LYS A 100 -8.69 -9.62 7.31
C LYS A 100 -8.33 -8.18 6.95
N PRO A 101 -7.30 -7.95 6.13
CA PRO A 101 -6.84 -6.61 5.83
C PRO A 101 -7.85 -5.77 5.06
N ALA A 102 -7.81 -4.47 5.32
CA ALA A 102 -8.60 -3.47 4.62
C ALA A 102 -7.69 -2.38 4.09
N LEU A 103 -8.12 -1.69 3.04
CA LEU A 103 -7.38 -0.54 2.53
C LEU A 103 -7.46 0.64 3.51
N SER A 104 -6.34 1.36 3.65
CA SER A 104 -6.35 2.71 4.22
C SER A 104 -6.80 3.67 3.12
N VAL A 105 -7.98 4.25 3.25
CA VAL A 105 -8.54 5.10 2.21
C VAL A 105 -8.79 6.51 2.74
N PRO A 106 -8.72 7.55 1.89
CA PRO A 106 -9.14 8.87 2.32
C PRO A 106 -10.66 8.90 2.53
N GLU A 107 -11.11 9.70 3.47
CA GLU A 107 -12.53 9.86 3.77
C GLU A 107 -13.33 10.33 2.54
N VAL A 108 -12.73 11.21 1.77
CA VAL A 108 -13.25 11.70 0.49
C VAL A 108 -12.13 11.66 -0.54
N ALA A 109 -12.46 11.66 -1.82
CA ALA A 109 -11.46 11.70 -2.86
C ALA A 109 -10.61 12.97 -2.73
N VAL A 110 -9.28 12.81 -2.85
CA VAL A 110 -8.31 13.90 -2.83
C VAL A 110 -7.42 13.80 -4.07
N PRO A 111 -6.70 14.85 -4.45
CA PRO A 111 -5.76 14.75 -5.57
C PRO A 111 -4.72 13.65 -5.32
N ASP A 112 -4.41 12.86 -6.36
CA ASP A 112 -3.36 11.85 -6.27
C ASP A 112 -2.02 12.53 -5.94
N GLY A 113 -1.25 11.91 -5.05
CA GLY A 113 0.01 12.46 -4.56
C GLY A 113 -0.15 13.30 -3.29
N THR A 114 -1.37 13.49 -2.79
CA THR A 114 -1.60 14.19 -1.51
C THR A 114 -0.92 13.45 -0.38
N ARG A 115 -0.16 14.18 0.45
CA ARG A 115 0.53 13.60 1.60
C ARG A 115 -0.38 13.38 2.79
N ALA A 116 -0.11 12.31 3.52
CA ALA A 116 -0.66 12.07 4.84
C ALA A 116 0.33 12.58 5.89
N GLY A 117 -0.18 13.30 6.87
CA GLY A 117 0.63 13.81 7.98
C GLY A 117 1.12 15.23 7.87
#